data_6753666964573ac980fb7f5d0b422e4c
#
_entry.id   6753666964573ac980fb7f5d0b422e4c
#
_cell.length_a   1.000
_cell.length_b   1.000
_cell.length_c   1.000
_cell.angle_alpha   90.00
_cell.angle_beta   90.00
_cell.angle_gamma   90.00
#
_symmetry.space_group_name_H-M   'P 1'
#
loop_
_entity.id
_entity.type
_entity.pdbx_description
1 polymer ?
#
loop_
_entity_poly.entity_id
_entity_poly.type
_entity_poly.pdbx_seq_one_letter_code
_entity_poly.pdbx_strand_id
1 'polypeptide(L)'
;AKVSAVDFQTSKSGNPMIVVSMDVDVNGKSRPRKTWLVITGEGAYGFDNLLRATGFEEIADKFRDASVQPKPDFDTDDLIGQEVNVVIESDTYNGQLRDKVRSFLKA
;
A
#
# COMPACT_ATOMS: atom_id res chain seq x y z
N ALA A 1 -5.22 10.18 -5.16
CA ALA A 1 -4.30 10.17 -4.02
C ALA A 1 -2.85 10.22 -4.49
N LYS A 2 -2.01 10.83 -3.70
CA LYS A 2 -0.58 10.91 -3.98
C LYS A 2 0.18 10.35 -2.79
N VAL A 3 1.11 9.43 -3.04
CA VAL A 3 1.94 8.86 -1.98
C VAL A 3 2.93 9.91 -1.50
N SER A 4 2.90 10.22 -0.21
CA SER A 4 3.75 11.26 0.39
C SER A 4 4.93 10.71 1.18
N ALA A 5 4.80 9.52 1.76
CA ALA A 5 5.88 8.88 2.53
C ALA A 5 5.66 7.37 2.59
N VAL A 6 6.76 6.63 2.73
CA VAL A 6 6.75 5.18 2.94
C VAL A 6 7.77 4.85 4.01
N ASP A 7 7.34 4.17 5.07
CA ASP A 7 8.20 3.78 6.19
C ASP A 7 8.17 2.27 6.39
N PHE A 8 9.32 1.69 6.71
CA PHE A 8 9.41 0.27 7.06
C PHE A 8 9.11 0.07 8.54
N GLN A 9 8.35 -0.98 8.83
CA GLN A 9 8.06 -1.42 10.19
C GLN A 9 8.02 -2.94 10.25
N THR A 10 8.02 -3.47 11.47
CA THR A 10 7.77 -4.88 11.72
C THR A 10 6.43 -5.00 12.43
N SER A 11 5.56 -5.88 11.94
CA SER A 11 4.26 -6.11 12.57
C SER A 11 4.44 -6.79 13.95
N LYS A 12 3.37 -6.82 14.74
CA LYS A 12 3.38 -7.50 16.05
C LYS A 12 3.72 -8.98 15.95
N SER A 13 3.40 -9.61 14.84
CA SER A 13 3.73 -11.01 14.58
C SER A 13 5.12 -11.21 13.96
N GLY A 14 5.93 -10.16 13.84
CA GLY A 14 7.28 -10.24 13.30
C GLY A 14 7.40 -10.20 11.79
N ASN A 15 6.33 -9.90 11.07
CA ASN A 15 6.36 -9.79 9.61
C ASN A 15 6.78 -8.40 9.16
N PRO A 16 7.63 -8.30 8.11
CA PRO A 16 7.96 -7.00 7.55
C PRO A 16 6.74 -6.35 6.92
N MET A 17 6.60 -5.06 7.13
CA MET A 17 5.50 -4.29 6.59
C MET A 17 5.95 -2.88 6.25
N ILE A 18 5.16 -2.19 5.44
CA ILE A 18 5.36 -0.78 5.16
C ILE A 18 4.13 0.01 5.59
N VAL A 19 4.38 1.23 6.04
CA VAL A 19 3.33 2.21 6.29
C VAL A 19 3.36 3.21 5.14
N VAL A 20 2.31 3.24 4.36
CA VAL A 20 2.19 4.15 3.22
C VAL A 20 1.33 5.32 3.65
N SER A 21 1.93 6.51 3.63
CA SER A 21 1.22 7.76 3.87
C SER A 21 0.86 8.38 2.53
N MET A 22 -0.35 8.87 2.39
CA MET A 22 -0.81 9.46 1.15
C MET A 22 -1.77 10.61 1.43
N ASP A 23 -1.84 11.54 0.49
CA ASP A 23 -2.82 12.61 0.49
C ASP A 23 -3.96 12.21 -0.43
N VAL A 24 -5.15 12.11 0.13
CA VAL A 24 -6.37 11.73 -0.58
C VAL A 24 -7.24 12.97 -0.76
N ASP A 25 -7.63 13.22 -2.00
CA ASP A 25 -8.52 14.33 -2.32
C ASP A 25 -9.97 13.88 -2.09
N VAL A 26 -10.61 14.50 -1.11
CA VAL A 26 -12.00 14.23 -0.74
C VAL A 26 -12.78 15.53 -0.85
N ASN A 27 -13.70 15.60 -1.81
CA ASN A 27 -14.54 16.79 -2.03
C ASN A 27 -13.74 18.09 -2.19
N GLY A 28 -12.62 18.01 -2.93
CA GLY A 28 -11.76 19.18 -3.18
C GLY A 28 -10.80 19.51 -2.03
N LYS A 29 -10.79 18.71 -0.96
CA LYS A 29 -9.87 18.90 0.16
C LYS A 29 -8.91 17.73 0.25
N SER A 30 -7.62 18.03 0.35
CA SER A 30 -6.60 17.02 0.57
C SER A 30 -6.59 16.62 2.04
N ARG A 31 -6.66 15.30 2.28
CA ARG A 31 -6.63 14.74 3.64
C ARG A 31 -5.58 13.63 3.73
N PRO A 32 -4.75 13.64 4.77
CA PRO A 32 -3.78 12.57 4.94
C PRO A 32 -4.45 11.26 5.34
N ARG A 33 -3.95 10.14 4.78
CA ARG A 33 -4.37 8.79 5.14
C ARG A 33 -3.15 7.90 5.19
N LYS A 34 -3.19 6.93 6.09
CA LYS A 34 -2.14 5.91 6.20
C LYS A 34 -2.73 4.53 6.01
N THR A 35 -1.96 3.66 5.38
CA THR A 35 -2.31 2.25 5.29
C THR A 35 -1.08 1.41 5.62
N TRP A 36 -1.30 0.27 6.26
CA TRP A 36 -0.26 -0.66 6.66
C TRP A 36 -0.32 -1.88 5.76
N LEU A 37 0.77 -2.20 5.09
CA LEU A 37 0.83 -3.28 4.11
C LEU A 37 1.93 -4.27 4.49
N VAL A 38 1.55 -5.52 4.68
CA VAL A 38 2.52 -6.61 4.85
C VAL A 38 3.11 -6.93 3.48
N ILE A 39 4.43 -7.06 3.40
CA ILE A 39 5.13 -7.23 2.12
C ILE A 39 5.57 -8.66 1.85
N THR A 40 5.27 -9.60 2.74
CA THR A 40 5.62 -11.02 2.58
C THR A 40 4.43 -11.93 2.88
N GLY A 41 4.44 -13.14 2.31
CA GLY A 41 3.44 -14.17 2.57
C GLY A 41 2.08 -13.86 1.97
N GLU A 42 1.06 -14.54 2.47
CA GLU A 42 -0.30 -14.42 1.97
C GLU A 42 -0.92 -13.05 2.23
N GLY A 43 -0.41 -12.31 3.22
CA GLY A 43 -0.89 -10.96 3.54
C GLY A 43 -0.40 -9.87 2.60
N ALA A 44 0.38 -10.19 1.59
CA ALA A 44 1.00 -9.22 0.69
C ALA A 44 0.10 -8.69 -0.43
N TYR A 45 -1.19 -8.99 -0.40
CA TYR A 45 -2.13 -8.56 -1.44
C TYR A 45 -2.20 -7.04 -1.59
N GLY A 46 -2.19 -6.32 -0.47
CA GLY A 46 -2.23 -4.86 -0.50
C GLY A 46 -0.99 -4.26 -1.15
N PHE A 47 0.19 -4.79 -0.84
CA PHE A 47 1.44 -4.36 -1.44
C PHE A 47 1.48 -4.68 -2.94
N ASP A 48 1.09 -5.90 -3.33
CA ASP A 48 0.97 -6.29 -4.73
C ASP A 48 0.04 -5.33 -5.49
N ASN A 49 -1.11 -5.05 -4.92
CA ASN A 49 -2.09 -4.14 -5.52
C ASN A 49 -1.52 -2.72 -5.68
N LEU A 50 -0.81 -2.20 -4.67
CA LEU A 50 -0.18 -0.89 -4.75
C LEU A 50 0.87 -0.82 -5.85
N LEU A 51 1.72 -1.85 -5.96
CA LEU A 51 2.73 -1.91 -7.02
C LEU A 51 2.08 -1.87 -8.40
N ARG A 52 1.04 -2.65 -8.61
CA ARG A 52 0.34 -2.69 -9.91
C ARG A 52 -0.35 -1.37 -10.21
N ALA A 53 -0.93 -0.73 -9.21
CA ALA A 53 -1.61 0.55 -9.37
C ALA A 53 -0.65 1.71 -9.68
N THR A 54 0.61 1.60 -9.28
CA THR A 54 1.63 2.62 -9.49
C THR A 54 2.57 2.35 -10.68
N GLY A 55 2.28 1.30 -11.48
CA GLY A 55 3.04 1.01 -12.70
C GLY A 55 4.21 0.05 -12.49
N PHE A 56 4.29 -0.61 -11.36
CA PHE A 56 5.36 -1.57 -11.04
C PHE A 56 4.89 -3.03 -11.15
N GLU A 57 4.12 -3.34 -12.20
CA GLU A 57 3.54 -4.68 -12.39
C GLU A 57 4.60 -5.78 -12.48
N GLU A 58 5.73 -5.50 -13.14
CA GLU A 58 6.81 -6.47 -13.27
C GLU A 58 7.42 -6.82 -11.91
N ILE A 59 7.57 -5.81 -11.04
CA ILE A 59 8.07 -6.02 -9.69
C ILE A 59 7.06 -6.85 -8.88
N ALA A 60 5.77 -6.55 -9.01
CA ALA A 60 4.72 -7.30 -8.34
C ALA A 60 4.73 -8.77 -8.75
N ASP A 61 4.89 -9.05 -10.04
CA ASP A 61 4.97 -10.42 -10.56
C ASP A 61 6.16 -11.17 -9.99
N LYS A 62 7.33 -10.53 -9.89
CA LYS A 62 8.53 -11.15 -9.33
C LYS A 62 8.39 -11.44 -7.84
N PHE A 63 7.71 -10.58 -7.07
CA PHE A 63 7.42 -10.83 -5.67
C PHE A 63 6.46 -12.01 -5.48
N ARG A 64 5.52 -12.18 -6.39
CA ARG A 64 4.55 -13.28 -6.36
C ARG A 64 5.14 -14.62 -6.76
N ASP A 65 6.08 -14.62 -7.68
CA ASP A 65 6.64 -15.85 -8.24
C ASP A 65 7.57 -16.51 -7.23
N ALA A 66 7.19 -17.68 -6.74
CA ALA A 66 7.98 -18.41 -5.75
C ALA A 66 9.31 -18.91 -6.32
N SER A 67 9.44 -19.02 -7.64
CA SER A 67 10.69 -19.47 -8.29
C SER A 67 11.75 -18.35 -8.33
N VAL A 68 11.36 -17.11 -8.12
CA VAL A 68 12.29 -15.97 -8.13
C VAL A 68 12.91 -15.82 -6.75
N GLN A 69 14.21 -16.15 -6.65
CA GLN A 69 14.99 -16.03 -5.43
C GLN A 69 16.41 -15.60 -5.78
N PRO A 70 16.99 -14.58 -5.11
CA PRO A 70 16.33 -13.73 -4.12
C PRO A 70 15.26 -12.84 -4.76
N LYS A 71 14.38 -12.30 -3.91
CA LYS A 71 13.38 -11.34 -4.39
C LYS A 71 14.07 -10.08 -4.91
N PRO A 72 13.48 -9.38 -5.90
CA PRO A 72 14.09 -8.19 -6.47
C PRO A 72 14.26 -7.09 -5.41
N ASP A 73 15.36 -6.37 -5.51
CA ASP A 73 15.55 -5.15 -4.74
C ASP A 73 14.58 -4.09 -5.27
N PHE A 74 13.74 -3.59 -4.41
CA PHE A 74 12.81 -2.52 -4.73
C PHE A 74 12.90 -1.43 -3.69
N ASP A 75 13.23 -0.23 -4.13
CA ASP A 75 13.28 0.93 -3.25
C ASP A 75 11.85 1.47 -3.10
N THR A 76 11.28 1.33 -1.91
CA THR A 76 9.92 1.81 -1.63
C THR A 76 9.82 3.33 -1.72
N ASP A 77 10.94 4.06 -1.67
CA ASP A 77 10.94 5.50 -1.90
C ASP A 77 10.53 5.84 -3.34
N ASP A 78 10.65 4.90 -4.28
CA ASP A 78 10.15 5.09 -5.65
C ASP A 78 8.63 5.21 -5.70
N LEU A 79 7.92 4.80 -4.68
CA LEU A 79 6.48 5.00 -4.55
C LEU A 79 6.12 6.44 -4.17
N ILE A 80 7.03 7.17 -3.55
CA ILE A 80 6.78 8.54 -3.12
C ILE A 80 6.60 9.43 -4.35
N GLY A 81 5.52 10.19 -4.36
CA GLY A 81 5.18 11.06 -5.49
C GLY A 81 4.32 10.40 -6.56
N GLN A 82 4.11 9.09 -6.49
CA GLN A 82 3.23 8.38 -7.42
C GLN A 82 1.77 8.70 -7.12
N GLU A 83 0.99 8.85 -8.17
CA GLU A 83 -0.45 9.05 -8.05
C GLU A 83 -1.17 7.72 -8.19
N VAL A 84 -2.20 7.56 -7.38
CA VAL A 84 -3.01 6.34 -7.35
C VAL A 84 -4.42 6.69 -6.89
N ASN A 85 -5.40 6.02 -7.44
CA ASN A 85 -6.77 6.12 -6.93
C ASN A 85 -6.94 5.10 -5.81
N VAL A 86 -7.63 5.49 -4.76
CA VAL A 86 -7.89 4.61 -3.63
C VAL A 86 -9.38 4.34 -3.51
N VAL A 87 -9.69 3.10 -3.13
CA VAL A 87 -11.05 2.72 -2.73
C VAL A 87 -11.09 2.76 -1.21
N ILE A 88 -11.90 3.64 -0.67
CA ILE A 88 -12.05 3.82 0.77
C ILE A 88 -13.36 3.16 1.20
N GLU A 89 -13.27 2.36 2.24
CA GLU A 89 -14.41 1.66 2.82
C GLU A 89 -14.60 2.13 4.25
N SER A 90 -15.85 2.39 4.62
CA SER A 90 -16.19 2.69 6.01
C SER A 90 -16.39 1.39 6.78
N ASP A 91 -15.78 1.31 7.96
CA ASP A 91 -15.85 0.15 8.82
C ASP A 91 -16.12 0.61 10.25
N THR A 92 -16.74 -0.26 11.04
CA THR A 92 -17.02 0.02 12.46
C THR A 92 -16.06 -0.78 13.33
N TYR A 93 -15.32 -0.06 14.19
CA TYR A 93 -14.41 -0.67 15.14
C TYR A 93 -14.66 -0.07 16.52
N ASN A 94 -14.94 -0.94 17.51
CA ASN A 94 -15.29 -0.51 18.87
C ASN A 94 -16.43 0.54 18.91
N GLY A 95 -17.43 0.38 18.05
CA GLY A 95 -18.56 1.29 17.98
C GLY A 95 -18.28 2.61 17.26
N GLN A 96 -17.07 2.79 16.72
CA GLN A 96 -16.70 4.00 15.98
C GLN A 96 -16.57 3.72 14.48
N LEU A 97 -17.10 4.61 13.68
CA LEU A 97 -16.97 4.55 12.23
C LEU A 97 -15.58 5.02 11.83
N ARG A 98 -14.89 4.21 11.04
CA ARG A 98 -13.56 4.50 10.52
C ARG A 98 -13.52 4.30 9.02
N ASP A 99 -12.80 5.19 8.34
CA ASP A 99 -12.47 5.01 6.93
C ASP A 99 -11.15 4.25 6.81
N LYS A 100 -11.11 3.25 5.94
CA LYS A 100 -9.86 2.55 5.64
C LYS A 100 -9.67 2.40 4.14
N VAL A 101 -8.42 2.37 3.71
CA VAL A 101 -8.07 2.11 2.33
C VAL A 101 -8.24 0.61 2.06
N ARG A 102 -9.14 0.28 1.15
CA ARG A 102 -9.42 -1.10 0.77
C ARG A 102 -8.53 -1.59 -0.35
N SER A 103 -8.34 -0.78 -1.37
CA SER A 103 -7.56 -1.15 -2.53
C SER A 103 -7.06 0.08 -3.27
N PHE A 104 -6.17 -0.17 -4.23
CA PHE A 104 -5.58 0.85 -5.07
C PHE A 104 -5.92 0.57 -6.53
N LEU A 105 -6.19 1.64 -7.28
CA LEU A 105 -6.45 1.58 -8.70
C LEU A 105 -5.49 2.53 -9.42
N LYS A 106 -5.16 2.22 -10.66
CA LYS A 106 -4.34 3.13 -11.47
C LYS A 106 -5.02 4.48 -11.60
N ALA A 107 -4.21 5.52 -11.42
CA ALA A 107 -4.69 6.88 -11.62
C ALA A 107 -4.94 7.19 -13.10
#